data_831219a7c839720f392e82cccdbaa100
#
_entry.id   831219a7c839720f392e82cccdbaa100
#
_cell.length_a   1.000
_cell.length_b   1.000
_cell.length_c   1.000
_cell.angle_alpha   90.00
_cell.angle_beta   90.00
_cell.angle_gamma   90.00
#
_symmetry.space_group_name_H-M   'P 1'
#
loop_
_entity.id
_entity.type
_entity.pdbx_description
1 polymer ?
#
loop_
_entity_poly.entity_id
_entity_poly.type
_entity_poly.pdbx_seq_one_letter_code
_entity_poly.pdbx_strand_id
1 'polypeptide(L)'
;MERKLTKIEIITRPSKLEDLKDALNKIGVHGMTVSQVYGAGLQRGHKEVYRGREYDVNLVPKITLETVVFEIPVEKVLEVAQKVLRTGKFGDGKIFVYELSDAVRIRTGHRGVEAIMDIPGEKAE
;
A
#
# COMPACT_ATOMS: atom_id res chain seq x y z
N MET A 1 24.47 7.14 10.19
CA MET A 1 23.00 7.26 10.16
C MET A 1 22.38 5.91 9.92
N GLU A 2 21.51 5.51 10.80
CA GLU A 2 20.77 4.28 10.59
C GLU A 2 19.81 4.47 9.42
N ARG A 3 19.85 3.53 8.49
CA ARG A 3 18.86 3.46 7.42
C ARG A 3 17.62 2.81 7.98
N LYS A 4 16.53 3.53 7.98
CA LYS A 4 15.25 3.02 8.48
C LYS A 4 14.50 2.32 7.38
N LEU A 5 14.05 1.12 7.69
CA LEU A 5 13.11 0.39 6.84
C LEU A 5 11.71 0.88 7.14
N THR A 6 11.01 1.31 6.13
CA THR A 6 9.65 1.80 6.29
C THR A 6 8.71 1.04 5.35
N LYS A 7 7.68 0.44 5.92
CA LYS A 7 6.62 -0.18 5.13
C LYS A 7 5.51 0.83 4.90
N ILE A 8 5.10 0.94 3.65
CA ILE A 8 3.99 1.78 3.25
C ILE A 8 2.89 0.87 2.75
N GLU A 9 1.73 0.97 3.37
CA GLU A 9 0.54 0.20 3.04
C GLU A 9 -0.51 1.14 2.49
N ILE A 10 -0.93 0.90 1.26
CA ILE A 10 -1.90 1.74 0.57
C ILE A 10 -3.14 0.93 0.29
N ILE A 11 -4.27 1.36 0.84
CA ILE A 11 -5.57 0.73 0.59
C ILE A 11 -6.38 1.69 -0.25
N THR A 12 -6.77 1.26 -1.45
CA THR A 12 -7.43 2.15 -2.41
C THR A 12 -8.35 1.38 -3.35
N ARG A 13 -8.94 2.08 -4.29
CA ARG A 13 -9.82 1.47 -5.30
C ARG A 13 -9.05 0.54 -6.22
N PRO A 14 -9.62 -0.63 -6.56
CA PRO A 14 -8.97 -1.53 -7.52
C PRO A 14 -8.66 -0.88 -8.87
N SER A 15 -9.51 0.04 -9.31
CA SER A 15 -9.35 0.72 -10.60
C SER A 15 -8.12 1.61 -10.68
N LYS A 16 -7.52 1.95 -9.54
CA LYS A 16 -6.33 2.81 -9.47
C LYS A 16 -5.01 2.05 -9.41
N LEU A 17 -5.06 0.72 -9.36
CA LEU A 17 -3.87 -0.08 -9.14
C LEU A 17 -2.78 0.17 -10.18
N GLU A 18 -3.14 0.13 -11.46
CA GLU A 18 -2.12 0.29 -12.51
C GLU A 18 -1.49 1.67 -12.50
N ASP A 19 -2.29 2.71 -12.32
CA ASP A 19 -1.78 4.08 -12.22
C ASP A 19 -0.85 4.24 -11.02
N LEU A 20 -1.20 3.63 -9.89
CA LEU A 20 -0.38 3.68 -8.68
C LEU A 20 0.95 2.96 -8.89
N LYS A 21 0.91 1.76 -9.46
CA LYS A 21 2.13 0.99 -9.75
C LYS A 21 3.07 1.78 -10.67
N ASP A 22 2.53 2.34 -11.74
CA ASP A 22 3.31 3.12 -12.70
C ASP A 22 3.96 4.34 -12.03
N ALA A 23 3.19 5.06 -11.23
CA ALA A 23 3.69 6.24 -10.54
C ALA A 23 4.80 5.89 -9.54
N LEU A 24 4.64 4.80 -8.79
CA LEU A 24 5.64 4.36 -7.84
C LEU A 24 6.90 3.84 -8.54
N ASN A 25 6.75 3.13 -9.67
CA ASN A 25 7.89 2.68 -10.45
C ASN A 25 8.74 3.86 -10.94
N LYS A 26 8.10 4.95 -11.33
CA LYS A 26 8.81 6.13 -11.82
C LYS A 26 9.71 6.78 -10.78
N ILE A 27 9.44 6.61 -9.52
CA ILE A 27 10.27 7.13 -8.43
C ILE A 27 11.19 6.06 -7.83
N GLY A 28 11.27 4.89 -8.45
CA GLY A 28 12.21 3.85 -8.05
C GLY A 28 11.65 2.77 -7.13
N VAL A 29 10.36 2.78 -6.85
CA VAL A 29 9.72 1.73 -6.07
C VAL A 29 9.37 0.58 -6.99
N HIS A 30 10.01 -0.58 -6.81
CA HIS A 30 9.81 -1.74 -7.69
C HIS A 30 9.24 -2.95 -6.96
N GLY A 31 9.65 -3.20 -5.72
CA GLY A 31 9.11 -4.30 -4.93
C GLY A 31 7.77 -3.94 -4.32
N MET A 32 6.73 -4.62 -4.74
CA MET A 32 5.36 -4.37 -4.28
C MET A 32 4.63 -5.67 -4.06
N THR A 33 3.82 -5.73 -3.02
CA THR A 33 2.92 -6.85 -2.75
C THR A 33 1.50 -6.32 -2.84
N VAL A 34 0.66 -6.97 -3.63
CA VAL A 34 -0.71 -6.53 -3.84
C VAL A 34 -1.67 -7.64 -3.43
N SER A 35 -2.71 -7.27 -2.71
CA SER A 35 -3.78 -8.18 -2.34
C SER A 35 -5.14 -7.53 -2.54
N GLN A 36 -6.13 -8.37 -2.80
CA GLN A 36 -7.51 -7.94 -2.86
C GLN A 36 -8.11 -8.03 -1.47
N VAL A 37 -8.79 -6.97 -1.05
CA VAL A 37 -9.40 -6.90 0.27
C VAL A 37 -10.80 -6.30 0.14
N TYR A 38 -11.57 -6.40 1.21
CA TYR A 38 -12.86 -5.76 1.29
C TYR A 38 -12.84 -4.76 2.43
N GLY A 39 -13.23 -3.52 2.11
CA GLY A 39 -13.40 -2.50 3.12
C GLY A 39 -14.85 -2.39 3.53
N ALA A 40 -15.09 -2.34 4.82
CA ALA A 40 -16.41 -2.02 5.37
C ALA A 40 -16.38 -0.56 5.82
N GLY A 41 -17.36 0.21 5.41
CA GLY A 41 -17.40 1.61 5.80
C GLY A 41 -18.81 2.16 5.75
N LEU A 42 -18.99 3.30 6.41
CA LEU A 42 -20.23 4.04 6.33
C LEU A 42 -20.31 4.72 4.98
N GLN A 43 -21.27 4.29 4.16
CA GLN A 43 -21.64 5.04 2.97
C GLN A 43 -22.90 5.82 3.26
N ARG A 44 -22.81 7.15 3.16
CA ARG A 44 -23.98 8.01 3.30
C ARG A 44 -25.01 7.65 2.24
N GLY A 45 -26.25 7.48 2.65
CA GLY A 45 -27.35 7.21 1.75
C GLY A 45 -27.62 5.74 1.47
N HIS A 46 -26.77 4.84 1.96
CA HIS A 46 -27.00 3.40 1.85
C HIS A 46 -27.28 2.81 3.22
N LYS A 47 -28.48 3.07 3.70
CA LYS A 47 -28.95 2.41 4.90
C LYS A 47 -29.98 1.38 4.48
N GLU A 48 -29.69 0.13 4.78
CA GLU A 48 -30.66 -0.93 4.63
C GLU A 48 -31.35 -1.16 5.97
N VAL A 49 -32.68 -1.24 5.91
CA VAL A 49 -33.48 -1.56 7.08
C VAL A 49 -33.91 -3.00 6.95
N TYR A 50 -33.45 -3.83 7.85
CA TYR A 50 -33.86 -5.22 7.93
C TYR A 50 -34.37 -5.51 9.32
N ARG A 51 -35.61 -5.95 9.41
CA ARG A 51 -36.30 -6.25 10.70
C ARG A 51 -36.24 -5.08 11.68
N GLY A 52 -36.44 -3.86 11.18
CA GLY A 52 -36.42 -2.67 12.02
C GLY A 52 -35.05 -2.20 12.48
N ARG A 53 -33.99 -2.81 11.98
CA ARG A 53 -32.61 -2.38 12.25
C ARG A 53 -32.00 -1.79 11.01
N GLU A 54 -31.31 -0.68 11.19
CA GLU A 54 -30.51 -0.09 10.11
C GLU A 54 -29.16 -0.78 10.07
N TYR A 55 -28.78 -1.26 8.89
CA TYR A 55 -27.46 -1.84 8.66
C TYR A 55 -26.72 -1.01 7.65
N ASP A 56 -25.55 -0.51 8.04
CA ASP A 56 -24.60 0.09 7.11
C ASP A 56 -23.60 -1.00 6.71
N VAL A 57 -24.09 -2.01 5.98
CA VAL A 57 -23.23 -3.11 5.58
C VAL A 57 -22.86 -2.94 4.13
N ASN A 58 -21.68 -2.35 3.90
CA ASN A 58 -21.11 -2.33 2.57
C ASN A 58 -19.70 -2.86 2.63
N LEU A 59 -19.53 -4.08 2.14
CA LEU A 59 -18.23 -4.63 1.87
C LEU A 59 -17.88 -4.21 0.43
N VAL A 60 -16.95 -3.29 0.32
CA VAL A 60 -16.55 -2.74 -0.95
C VAL A 60 -15.18 -3.31 -1.33
N PRO A 61 -15.03 -3.84 -2.56
CA PRO A 61 -13.73 -4.30 -3.03
C PRO A 61 -12.69 -3.20 -3.01
N LYS A 62 -11.53 -3.50 -2.46
CA LYS A 62 -10.36 -2.62 -2.40
C LYS A 62 -9.13 -3.43 -2.74
N ILE A 63 -8.04 -2.74 -3.01
CA ILE A 63 -6.72 -3.38 -3.05
C ILE A 63 -5.85 -2.80 -1.95
N THR A 64 -4.94 -3.64 -1.48
CA THR A 64 -3.85 -3.20 -0.62
C THR A 64 -2.57 -3.39 -1.38
N LEU A 65 -1.79 -2.31 -1.52
CA LEU A 65 -0.45 -2.37 -2.07
C LEU A 65 0.53 -2.07 -0.95
N GLU A 66 1.47 -2.98 -0.73
CA GLU A 66 2.50 -2.80 0.29
C GLU A 66 3.87 -2.73 -0.37
N THR A 67 4.70 -1.84 0.12
CA THR A 67 6.09 -1.74 -0.29
C THR A 67 6.95 -1.35 0.91
N VAL A 68 8.21 -1.74 0.87
CA VAL A 68 9.20 -1.37 1.89
C VAL A 68 10.27 -0.53 1.23
N VAL A 69 10.52 0.64 1.77
CA VAL A 69 11.52 1.57 1.23
C VAL A 69 12.56 1.91 2.28
N PHE A 70 13.76 2.30 1.83
CA PHE A 70 14.83 2.73 2.70
C PHE A 70 15.66 3.87 2.09
N GLU A 71 15.82 3.91 0.78
CA GLU A 71 16.57 4.98 0.07
C GLU A 71 15.65 6.09 -0.41
N ILE A 72 14.44 5.73 -0.82
CA ILE A 72 13.47 6.69 -1.33
C ILE A 72 12.82 7.38 -0.13
N PRO A 73 12.79 8.71 -0.09
CA PRO A 73 12.14 9.41 1.01
C PRO A 73 10.67 9.03 1.12
N VAL A 74 10.24 8.71 2.33
CA VAL A 74 8.84 8.33 2.60
C VAL A 74 7.89 9.43 2.12
N GLU A 75 8.22 10.69 2.38
CA GLU A 75 7.38 11.81 1.98
C GLU A 75 7.16 11.86 0.47
N LYS A 76 8.17 11.47 -0.31
CA LYS A 76 8.04 11.41 -1.77
C LYS A 76 7.05 10.35 -2.20
N VAL A 77 7.09 9.19 -1.56
CA VAL A 77 6.15 8.10 -1.84
C VAL A 77 4.73 8.52 -1.51
N LEU A 78 4.54 9.16 -0.35
CA LEU A 78 3.23 9.63 0.09
C LEU A 78 2.66 10.69 -0.87
N GLU A 79 3.49 11.64 -1.26
CA GLU A 79 3.10 12.70 -2.19
C GLU A 79 2.64 12.13 -3.53
N VAL A 80 3.44 11.24 -4.11
CA VAL A 80 3.13 10.64 -5.40
C VAL A 80 1.87 9.79 -5.33
N ALA A 81 1.73 8.96 -4.31
CA ALA A 81 0.56 8.12 -4.12
C ALA A 81 -0.70 8.96 -3.94
N GLN A 82 -0.66 9.96 -3.08
CA GLN A 82 -1.80 10.82 -2.84
C GLN A 82 -2.24 11.55 -4.11
N LYS A 83 -1.29 12.06 -4.88
CA LYS A 83 -1.58 12.78 -6.13
C LYS A 83 -2.30 11.89 -7.14
N VAL A 84 -1.86 10.64 -7.27
CA VAL A 84 -2.44 9.70 -8.23
C VAL A 84 -3.81 9.21 -7.79
N LEU A 85 -3.99 9.00 -6.48
CA LEU A 85 -5.17 8.32 -5.96
C LEU A 85 -6.31 9.25 -5.60
N ARG A 86 -6.01 10.52 -5.34
CA ARG A 86 -7.01 11.45 -4.84
C ARG A 86 -8.04 11.80 -5.91
N THR A 87 -9.31 11.55 -5.59
CA THR A 87 -10.44 12.06 -6.37
C THR A 87 -11.21 13.13 -5.59
N GLY A 88 -11.03 13.19 -4.28
CA GLY A 88 -11.79 14.06 -3.40
C GLY A 88 -13.12 13.47 -2.97
N LYS A 89 -13.39 12.24 -3.36
CA LYS A 89 -14.64 11.53 -3.03
C LYS A 89 -14.40 10.46 -1.98
N PHE A 90 -15.46 10.03 -1.32
CA PHE A 90 -15.40 8.89 -0.42
C PHE A 90 -14.92 7.65 -1.18
N GLY A 91 -14.08 6.86 -0.53
CA GLY A 91 -13.53 5.65 -1.12
C GLY A 91 -12.15 5.79 -1.71
N ASP A 92 -11.52 6.96 -1.62
CA ASP A 92 -10.15 7.16 -2.09
C ASP A 92 -9.15 6.26 -1.36
N GLY A 93 -9.43 5.96 -0.10
CA GLY A 93 -8.59 5.07 0.68
C GLY A 93 -7.69 5.77 1.67
N LYS A 94 -6.71 5.01 2.16
CA LYS A 94 -5.78 5.49 3.20
C LYS A 94 -4.40 4.93 2.94
N ILE A 95 -3.41 5.63 3.46
CA ILE A 95 -2.03 5.20 3.45
C ILE A 95 -1.57 5.09 4.88
N PHE A 96 -0.99 3.93 5.23
CA PHE A 96 -0.42 3.69 6.55
C PHE A 96 1.08 3.53 6.44
N VAL A 97 1.80 4.11 7.39
CA VAL A 97 3.26 4.10 7.41
C VAL A 97 3.73 3.39 8.66
N TYR A 98 4.56 2.37 8.49
CA TYR A 98 5.08 1.56 9.58
C TYR A 98 6.60 1.61 9.60
N GLU A 99 7.19 1.86 10.74
CA GLU A 99 8.62 1.62 10.93
C GLU A 99 8.81 0.13 11.20
N LEU A 100 9.65 -0.51 10.39
CA LEU A 100 9.94 -1.93 10.55
C LEU A 100 11.16 -2.13 11.44
N SER A 101 11.05 -3.05 12.39
CA SER A 101 12.17 -3.42 13.25
C SER A 101 13.26 -4.15 12.48
N ASP A 102 12.85 -4.97 11.51
CA ASP A 102 13.77 -5.80 10.75
C ASP A 102 13.07 -6.36 9.51
N ALA A 103 13.86 -6.94 8.63
CA ALA A 103 13.41 -7.70 7.48
C ALA A 103 14.40 -8.84 7.25
N VAL A 104 13.92 -9.95 6.71
CA VAL A 104 14.77 -11.11 6.41
C VAL A 104 14.44 -11.59 5.01
N ARG A 105 15.47 -11.71 4.17
CA ARG A 105 15.31 -12.36 2.86
C ARG A 105 15.37 -13.86 3.06
N ILE A 106 14.30 -14.55 2.75
CA ILE A 106 14.18 -15.99 3.02
C ILE A 106 15.25 -16.78 2.29
N ARG A 107 15.50 -16.47 1.01
CA ARG A 107 16.45 -17.23 0.20
C ARG A 107 17.90 -17.14 0.71
N THR A 108 18.30 -15.97 1.19
CA THR A 108 19.71 -15.70 1.51
C THR A 108 19.99 -15.53 3.00
N GLY A 109 18.95 -15.24 3.79
CA GLY A 109 19.11 -14.92 5.20
C GLY A 109 19.59 -13.51 5.48
N HIS A 110 19.75 -12.66 4.47
CA HIS A 110 20.12 -11.26 4.67
C HIS A 110 19.11 -10.54 5.54
N ARG A 111 19.61 -9.66 6.39
CA ARG A 111 18.79 -8.93 7.36
C ARG A 111 18.80 -7.43 7.07
N GLY A 112 17.77 -6.74 7.57
CA GLY A 112 17.70 -5.28 7.49
C GLY A 112 17.61 -4.77 6.06
N VAL A 113 18.34 -3.70 5.77
CA VAL A 113 18.35 -3.08 4.45
C VAL A 113 18.79 -4.07 3.36
N GLU A 114 19.75 -4.91 3.65
CA GLU A 114 20.25 -5.90 2.69
C GLU A 114 19.18 -6.94 2.30
N ALA A 115 18.16 -7.13 3.13
CA ALA A 115 17.08 -8.05 2.81
C ALA A 115 16.23 -7.56 1.64
N ILE A 116 16.17 -6.26 1.40
CA ILE A 116 15.34 -5.66 0.36
C ILE A 116 16.13 -5.02 -0.77
N MET A 117 17.45 -4.93 -0.65
CA MET A 117 18.32 -4.42 -1.70
C MET A 117 18.48 -5.44 -2.81
N ASP A 118 18.61 -4.95 -4.04
CA ASP A 118 19.03 -5.79 -5.15
C ASP A 118 20.50 -6.19 -4.93
N ILE A 119 20.78 -7.47 -5.12
CA ILE A 119 22.15 -7.99 -5.00
C ILE A 119 22.75 -8.00 -6.40
N PRO A 120 23.90 -7.31 -6.62
CA PRO A 120 24.54 -7.30 -7.93
C PRO A 120 24.80 -8.72 -8.43
N GLY A 121 24.39 -9.00 -9.67
CA GLY A 121 24.58 -10.29 -10.30
C GLY A 121 23.48 -11.32 -10.01
N GLU A 122 22.54 -11.02 -9.15
CA GLU A 122 21.40 -11.90 -8.93
C GLU A 122 20.26 -11.61 -9.92
N LYS A 123 19.60 -12.68 -10.32
CA LYS A 123 18.40 -12.53 -11.15
C LYS A 123 17.23 -12.10 -10.28
N ALA A 124 16.38 -11.26 -10.84
CA ALA A 124 15.11 -10.92 -10.20
C ALA A 124 14.28 -12.18 -9.97
N GLU A 125 13.62 -12.23 -8.84
CA GLU A 125 12.69 -13.31 -8.49
C GLU A 125 11.40 -13.19 -9.29
#